data_fc3bff64438c36aea86a42daa96a51fd
#
_entry.id   fc3bff64438c36aea86a42daa96a51fd
#
_cell.length_a   1.000
_cell.length_b   1.000
_cell.length_c   1.000
_cell.angle_alpha   90.00
_cell.angle_beta   90.00
_cell.angle_gamma   90.00
#
_symmetry.space_group_name_H-M   'P 1'
#
loop_
_entity.id
_entity.type
_entity.pdbx_description
1 polymer ?
#
loop_
_entity_poly.entity_id
_entity_poly.type
_entity_poly.pdbx_seq_one_letter_code
_entity_poly.pdbx_strand_id
1 'polypeptide(L)'
;MKTLIENFPTQLTEAIRIGENAKLTASKRKISNVLICGLGGSGIGGTIVSELVAQETNVPITISKGYFIPKFVNEKTLVIISSYSGNTEETLSCLNQALKKKSKIVCITSGGKVAEIAKKKKLDLIVVPDGMPPRACLGYSLTQLLFILPIPIFFTLHVMEVFLKQLMAEKIFLL
;
A
#
# COMPACT_ATOMS: atom_id res chain seq x y z
N MET A 1 -1.42 -11.57 20.24
CA MET A 1 -2.42 -11.39 19.15
C MET A 1 -3.59 -10.53 19.61
N LYS A 2 -4.24 -10.81 20.74
CA LYS A 2 -5.35 -9.99 21.30
C LYS A 2 -4.98 -8.51 21.39
N THR A 3 -3.88 -8.17 22.05
CA THR A 3 -3.39 -6.78 22.18
C THR A 3 -3.15 -6.07 20.84
N LEU A 4 -2.70 -6.81 19.79
CA LEU A 4 -2.50 -6.24 18.46
C LEU A 4 -3.83 -5.90 17.78
N ILE A 5 -4.88 -6.70 18.02
CA ILE A 5 -6.22 -6.41 17.53
C ILE A 5 -6.81 -5.20 18.28
N GLU A 6 -6.66 -5.17 19.58
CA GLU A 6 -7.14 -4.05 20.43
C GLU A 6 -6.45 -2.72 20.06
N ASN A 7 -5.22 -2.76 19.59
CA ASN A 7 -4.45 -1.58 19.15
C ASN A 7 -4.68 -1.20 17.68
N PHE A 8 -5.54 -1.92 16.94
CA PHE A 8 -5.77 -1.63 15.53
C PHE A 8 -6.25 -0.20 15.24
N PRO A 9 -7.15 0.44 16.06
CA PRO A 9 -7.50 1.85 15.86
C PRO A 9 -6.30 2.79 15.99
N THR A 10 -5.39 2.54 16.93
CA THR A 10 -4.16 3.32 17.10
C THR A 10 -3.25 3.15 15.88
N GLN A 11 -3.14 1.92 15.36
CA GLN A 11 -2.40 1.64 14.13
C GLN A 11 -2.95 2.43 12.93
N LEU A 12 -4.28 2.48 12.78
CA LEU A 12 -4.91 3.26 11.70
C LEU A 12 -4.64 4.76 11.84
N THR A 13 -4.74 5.30 13.04
CA THR A 13 -4.45 6.72 13.31
C THR A 13 -3.01 7.07 12.93
N GLU A 14 -2.06 6.22 13.32
CA GLU A 14 -0.66 6.40 12.94
C GLU A 14 -0.45 6.24 11.42
N ALA A 15 -1.11 5.27 10.81
CA ALA A 15 -1.03 5.03 9.36
C ALA A 15 -1.56 6.22 8.55
N ILE A 16 -2.64 6.87 9.00
CA ILE A 16 -3.17 8.09 8.39
C ILE A 16 -2.11 9.19 8.45
N ARG A 17 -1.54 9.43 9.63
CA ARG A 17 -0.48 10.45 9.79
C ARG A 17 0.73 10.19 8.88
N ILE A 18 1.13 8.93 8.69
CA ILE A 18 2.20 8.56 7.75
C ILE A 18 1.80 8.90 6.32
N GLY A 19 0.57 8.55 5.90
CA GLY A 19 0.07 8.82 4.55
C GLY A 19 -0.03 10.32 4.24
N GLU A 20 -0.57 11.11 5.16
CA GLU A 20 -0.69 12.58 5.02
C GLU A 20 0.68 13.27 4.89
N ASN A 21 1.72 12.74 5.55
CA ASN A 21 3.08 13.28 5.49
C ASN A 21 3.94 12.65 4.39
N ALA A 22 3.39 11.70 3.62
CA ALA A 22 4.14 11.02 2.56
C ALA A 22 4.50 11.98 1.42
N LYS A 23 5.79 12.08 1.11
CA LYS A 23 6.29 12.90 0.00
C LYS A 23 6.34 12.07 -1.27
N LEU A 24 5.25 12.04 -2.01
CA LEU A 24 5.15 11.34 -3.28
C LEU A 24 5.38 12.30 -4.44
N THR A 25 6.18 11.87 -5.41
CA THR A 25 6.45 12.66 -6.62
C THR A 25 5.35 12.43 -7.65
N ALA A 26 4.86 13.49 -8.26
CA ALA A 26 3.88 13.37 -9.35
C ALA A 26 4.44 12.54 -10.51
N SER A 27 3.59 11.74 -11.14
CA SER A 27 3.96 11.05 -12.38
C SER A 27 4.14 12.06 -13.50
N LYS A 28 5.22 11.92 -14.27
CA LYS A 28 5.46 12.72 -15.49
C LYS A 28 4.50 12.37 -16.64
N ARG A 29 3.83 11.22 -16.55
CA ARG A 29 2.88 10.71 -17.56
C ARG A 29 1.54 10.45 -16.91
N LYS A 30 0.48 10.58 -17.69
CA LYS A 30 -0.86 10.18 -17.24
C LYS A 30 -0.85 8.68 -16.95
N ILE A 31 -1.23 8.30 -15.74
CA ILE A 31 -1.36 6.88 -15.34
C ILE A 31 -2.58 6.29 -16.05
N SER A 32 -2.39 5.15 -16.70
CA SER A 32 -3.43 4.41 -17.42
C SER A 32 -3.91 3.15 -16.68
N ASN A 33 -3.10 2.64 -15.77
CA ASN A 33 -3.43 1.47 -14.95
C ASN A 33 -2.53 1.43 -13.71
N VAL A 34 -2.97 0.66 -12.72
CA VAL A 34 -2.24 0.43 -11.47
C VAL A 34 -1.93 -1.06 -11.32
N LEU A 35 -0.72 -1.39 -10.91
CA LEU A 35 -0.32 -2.72 -10.48
C LEU A 35 0.11 -2.67 -9.02
N ILE A 36 -0.54 -3.44 -8.16
CA ILE A 36 -0.14 -3.62 -6.76
C ILE A 36 0.57 -4.97 -6.64
N CYS A 37 1.83 -4.95 -6.24
CA CYS A 37 2.63 -6.16 -6.02
C CYS A 37 2.79 -6.39 -4.51
N GLY A 38 2.28 -7.51 -4.01
CA GLY A 38 2.37 -7.86 -2.59
C GLY A 38 1.93 -9.30 -2.34
N LEU A 39 2.47 -9.92 -1.28
CA LEU A 39 2.17 -11.29 -0.88
C LEU A 39 1.62 -11.31 0.55
N GLY A 40 0.85 -12.34 0.91
CA GLY A 40 0.27 -12.49 2.25
C GLY A 40 -0.59 -11.29 2.66
N GLY A 41 -0.34 -10.70 3.84
CA GLY A 41 -1.06 -9.53 4.34
C GLY A 41 -0.99 -8.32 3.40
N SER A 42 0.17 -8.06 2.80
CA SER A 42 0.33 -6.98 1.82
C SER A 42 -0.47 -7.24 0.53
N GLY A 43 -0.58 -8.49 0.10
CA GLY A 43 -1.40 -8.87 -1.06
C GLY A 43 -2.90 -8.79 -0.78
N ILE A 44 -3.34 -9.14 0.43
CA ILE A 44 -4.74 -9.01 0.87
C ILE A 44 -5.13 -7.53 0.94
N GLY A 45 -4.28 -6.66 1.48
CA GLY A 45 -4.50 -5.21 1.51
C GLY A 45 -4.78 -4.65 0.11
N GLY A 46 -3.99 -5.07 -0.89
CA GLY A 46 -4.22 -4.70 -2.29
C GLY A 46 -5.59 -5.15 -2.82
N THR A 47 -6.01 -6.39 -2.51
CA THR A 47 -7.32 -6.91 -2.91
C THR A 47 -8.46 -6.11 -2.28
N ILE A 48 -8.42 -5.89 -0.97
CA ILE A 48 -9.44 -5.12 -0.25
C ILE A 48 -9.56 -3.69 -0.83
N VAL A 49 -8.43 -3.02 -1.02
CA VAL A 49 -8.45 -1.65 -1.53
C VAL A 49 -8.95 -1.60 -2.97
N SER A 50 -8.58 -2.55 -3.84
CA SER A 50 -9.07 -2.57 -5.22
C SER A 50 -10.59 -2.70 -5.31
N GLU A 51 -11.21 -3.51 -4.46
CA GLU A 51 -12.66 -3.65 -4.36
C GLU A 51 -13.31 -2.36 -3.80
N LEU A 52 -12.73 -1.83 -2.72
CA LEU A 52 -13.24 -0.64 -2.05
C LEU A 52 -13.30 0.59 -2.96
N VAL A 53 -12.31 0.75 -3.85
CA VAL A 53 -12.21 1.91 -4.73
C VAL A 53 -12.70 1.65 -6.16
N ALA A 54 -13.33 0.50 -6.42
CA ALA A 54 -13.73 0.08 -7.76
C ALA A 54 -14.64 1.09 -8.47
N GLN A 55 -15.49 1.82 -7.71
CA GLN A 55 -16.39 2.85 -8.24
C GLN A 55 -15.76 4.26 -8.22
N GLU A 56 -14.61 4.44 -7.59
CA GLU A 56 -13.96 5.74 -7.38
C GLU A 56 -12.76 5.98 -8.30
N THR A 57 -12.21 4.90 -8.85
CA THR A 57 -11.04 5.00 -9.73
C THR A 57 -11.43 4.92 -11.20
N ASN A 58 -10.82 5.77 -12.01
CA ASN A 58 -10.99 5.76 -13.47
C ASN A 58 -9.93 4.90 -14.18
N VAL A 59 -9.09 4.18 -13.45
CA VAL A 59 -8.04 3.33 -14.02
C VAL A 59 -8.12 1.91 -13.44
N PRO A 60 -7.92 0.87 -14.26
CA PRO A 60 -7.95 -0.50 -13.76
C PRO A 60 -6.82 -0.76 -12.77
N ILE A 61 -7.14 -1.50 -11.70
CA ILE A 61 -6.20 -1.96 -10.69
C ILE A 61 -6.02 -3.46 -10.83
N THR A 62 -4.79 -3.92 -10.89
CA THR A 62 -4.42 -5.34 -10.94
C THR A 62 -3.55 -5.68 -9.76
N ILE A 63 -3.75 -6.88 -9.17
CA ILE A 63 -2.93 -7.37 -8.05
C ILE A 63 -2.01 -8.49 -8.55
N SER A 64 -0.72 -8.38 -8.26
CA SER A 64 0.26 -9.44 -8.49
C SER A 64 0.73 -10.03 -7.16
N LYS A 65 0.57 -11.34 -6.99
CA LYS A 65 0.98 -12.11 -5.81
C LYS A 65 2.10 -13.12 -6.13
N GLY A 66 2.72 -13.00 -7.29
CA GLY A 66 3.76 -13.93 -7.77
C GLY A 66 5.02 -13.21 -8.22
N TYR A 67 5.88 -13.96 -8.91
CA TYR A 67 7.21 -13.51 -9.34
C TYR A 67 7.21 -12.63 -10.58
N PHE A 68 6.12 -12.56 -11.34
CA PHE A 68 6.09 -11.90 -12.64
C PHE A 68 5.06 -10.78 -12.68
N ILE A 69 5.42 -9.67 -13.34
CA ILE A 69 4.46 -8.61 -13.63
C ILE A 69 3.78 -8.87 -14.97
N PRO A 70 2.51 -8.45 -15.14
CA PRO A 70 1.78 -8.60 -16.40
C PRO A 70 2.49 -7.89 -17.58
N LYS A 71 2.29 -8.41 -18.80
CA LYS A 71 2.90 -7.87 -20.01
C LYS A 71 2.49 -6.42 -20.32
N PHE A 72 1.30 -5.99 -19.90
CA PHE A 72 0.80 -4.65 -20.14
C PHE A 72 1.54 -3.55 -19.36
N VAL A 73 2.30 -3.92 -18.34
CA VAL A 73 3.05 -2.96 -17.50
C VAL A 73 4.08 -2.20 -18.35
N ASN A 74 4.00 -0.88 -18.27
CA ASN A 74 4.85 0.04 -19.02
C ASN A 74 5.06 1.36 -18.25
N GLU A 75 5.58 2.39 -18.90
CA GLU A 75 5.88 3.69 -18.30
C GLU A 75 4.64 4.51 -17.90
N LYS A 76 3.43 4.10 -18.32
CA LYS A 76 2.15 4.70 -17.90
C LYS A 76 1.48 3.91 -16.76
N THR A 77 2.16 2.89 -16.24
CA THR A 77 1.68 2.09 -15.11
C THR A 77 2.21 2.65 -13.80
N LEU A 78 1.33 2.85 -12.82
CA LEU A 78 1.71 3.03 -11.43
C LEU A 78 1.91 1.64 -10.82
N VAL A 79 3.14 1.31 -10.43
CA VAL A 79 3.46 0.06 -9.74
C VAL A 79 3.67 0.34 -8.27
N ILE A 80 2.85 -0.25 -7.42
CA ILE A 80 2.94 -0.15 -5.96
C ILE A 80 3.55 -1.43 -5.43
N ILE A 81 4.72 -1.31 -4.83
CA ILE A 81 5.47 -2.42 -4.21
C ILE A 81 5.15 -2.43 -2.73
N SER A 82 4.29 -3.36 -2.30
CA SER A 82 3.88 -3.51 -0.91
C SER A 82 4.52 -4.76 -0.30
N SER A 83 5.49 -4.57 0.59
CA SER A 83 6.16 -5.65 1.30
C SER A 83 6.55 -5.18 2.70
N TYR A 84 5.86 -5.67 3.73
CA TYR A 84 6.13 -5.24 5.11
C TYR A 84 7.59 -5.48 5.50
N SER A 85 8.11 -6.71 5.34
CA SER A 85 9.52 -7.02 5.63
C SER A 85 10.52 -6.41 4.65
N GLY A 86 10.07 -6.05 3.45
CA GLY A 86 10.93 -5.60 2.37
C GLY A 86 11.85 -6.66 1.76
N ASN A 87 11.69 -7.94 2.15
CA ASN A 87 12.58 -9.03 1.72
C ASN A 87 11.85 -10.16 0.96
N THR A 88 10.55 -9.99 0.70
CA THR A 88 9.75 -10.98 -0.05
C THR A 88 10.27 -11.11 -1.48
N GLU A 89 10.69 -12.30 -1.88
CA GLU A 89 11.36 -12.54 -3.18
C GLU A 89 10.49 -12.19 -4.37
N GLU A 90 9.20 -12.56 -4.34
CA GLU A 90 8.21 -12.25 -5.37
C GLU A 90 8.09 -10.73 -5.56
N THR A 91 8.02 -10.01 -4.46
CA THR A 91 7.87 -8.54 -4.49
C THR A 91 9.13 -7.87 -5.00
N LEU A 92 10.31 -8.38 -4.63
CA LEU A 92 11.60 -7.92 -5.16
C LEU A 92 11.74 -8.21 -6.66
N SER A 93 11.27 -9.37 -7.11
CA SER A 93 11.23 -9.72 -8.53
C SER A 93 10.36 -8.73 -9.31
N CYS A 94 9.15 -8.45 -8.82
CA CYS A 94 8.25 -7.45 -9.41
C CYS A 94 8.87 -6.06 -9.45
N LEU A 95 9.53 -5.61 -8.37
CA LEU A 95 10.23 -4.32 -8.31
C LEU A 95 11.30 -4.21 -9.40
N ASN A 96 12.13 -5.24 -9.54
CA ASN A 96 13.20 -5.27 -10.56
C ASN A 96 12.64 -5.25 -11.98
N GLN A 97 11.54 -5.93 -12.24
CA GLN A 97 10.87 -5.91 -13.53
C GLN A 97 10.23 -4.55 -13.83
N ALA A 98 9.57 -3.92 -12.83
CA ALA A 98 8.97 -2.59 -12.95
C ALA A 98 10.02 -1.51 -13.27
N LEU A 99 11.21 -1.61 -12.65
CA LEU A 99 12.34 -0.72 -12.96
C LEU A 99 12.75 -0.82 -14.44
N LYS A 100 12.85 -2.04 -14.99
CA LYS A 100 13.17 -2.26 -16.42
C LYS A 100 12.09 -1.69 -17.34
N LYS A 101 10.82 -1.67 -16.90
CA LYS A 101 9.68 -1.11 -17.63
C LYS A 101 9.57 0.42 -17.51
N LYS A 102 10.43 1.07 -16.72
CA LYS A 102 10.42 2.52 -16.46
C LYS A 102 9.07 3.02 -15.91
N SER A 103 8.36 2.17 -15.20
CA SER A 103 7.09 2.48 -14.58
C SER A 103 7.24 3.54 -13.47
N LYS A 104 6.18 4.24 -13.13
CA LYS A 104 6.13 5.00 -11.88
C LYS A 104 6.04 4.02 -10.73
N ILE A 105 6.99 4.07 -9.80
CA ILE A 105 7.08 3.10 -8.68
C ILE A 105 6.93 3.83 -7.36
N VAL A 106 6.09 3.28 -6.47
CA VAL A 106 5.96 3.67 -5.06
C VAL A 106 6.14 2.43 -4.21
N CYS A 107 6.98 2.50 -3.19
CA CYS A 107 7.26 1.40 -2.27
C CYS A 107 6.64 1.65 -0.89
N ILE A 108 6.00 0.62 -0.32
CA ILE A 108 5.49 0.59 1.06
C ILE A 108 6.22 -0.55 1.77
N THR A 109 6.98 -0.24 2.82
CA THR A 109 7.75 -1.26 3.56
C THR A 109 8.17 -0.74 4.94
N SER A 110 8.47 -1.64 5.88
CA SER A 110 9.14 -1.24 7.13
C SER A 110 10.67 -1.17 6.99
N GLY A 111 11.24 -1.73 5.92
CA GLY A 111 12.69 -1.75 5.72
C GLY A 111 13.13 -2.72 4.62
N GLY A 112 14.24 -3.41 4.87
CA GLY A 112 14.77 -4.47 4.03
C GLY A 112 15.25 -4.00 2.64
N LYS A 113 15.46 -4.97 1.74
CA LYS A 113 15.99 -4.74 0.39
C LYS A 113 15.10 -3.81 -0.46
N VAL A 114 13.78 -3.82 -0.24
CA VAL A 114 12.87 -2.88 -0.93
C VAL A 114 13.22 -1.44 -0.57
N ALA A 115 13.42 -1.13 0.71
CA ALA A 115 13.80 0.21 1.16
C ALA A 115 15.19 0.62 0.63
N GLU A 116 16.16 -0.30 0.63
CA GLU A 116 17.51 -0.06 0.11
C GLU A 116 17.47 0.29 -1.39
N ILE A 117 16.74 -0.51 -2.18
CA ILE A 117 16.59 -0.29 -3.63
C ILE A 117 15.85 1.04 -3.87
N ALA A 118 14.77 1.31 -3.14
CA ALA A 118 14.00 2.53 -3.27
C ALA A 118 14.88 3.78 -3.02
N LYS A 119 15.65 3.80 -1.94
CA LYS A 119 16.60 4.87 -1.62
C LYS A 119 17.67 5.02 -2.71
N LYS A 120 18.33 3.91 -3.09
CA LYS A 120 19.39 3.91 -4.12
C LYS A 120 18.90 4.40 -5.48
N LYS A 121 17.66 4.05 -5.86
CA LYS A 121 17.05 4.42 -7.15
C LYS A 121 16.23 5.70 -7.07
N LYS A 122 16.17 6.36 -5.92
CA LYS A 122 15.37 7.58 -5.66
C LYS A 122 13.90 7.39 -6.03
N LEU A 123 13.33 6.24 -5.67
CA LEU A 123 11.91 5.94 -5.82
C LEU A 123 11.12 6.56 -4.67
N ASP A 124 9.83 6.75 -4.88
CA ASP A 124 8.93 7.11 -3.78
C ASP A 124 8.87 5.96 -2.78
N LEU A 125 9.04 6.29 -1.50
CA LEU A 125 9.10 5.33 -0.41
C LEU A 125 8.29 5.81 0.78
N ILE A 126 7.34 5.00 1.20
CA ILE A 126 6.61 5.16 2.46
C ILE A 126 7.13 4.11 3.42
N VAL A 127 7.73 4.57 4.51
CA VAL A 127 8.22 3.69 5.58
C VAL A 127 7.14 3.58 6.65
N VAL A 128 6.75 2.35 6.96
CA VAL A 128 5.81 2.02 8.03
C VAL A 128 6.56 1.44 9.25
N PRO A 129 6.01 1.51 10.46
CA PRO A 129 6.64 0.95 11.65
C PRO A 129 6.96 -0.55 11.49
N ASP A 130 8.09 -0.98 12.03
CA ASP A 130 8.54 -2.36 12.07
C ASP A 130 8.21 -3.06 13.41
N GLY A 131 8.74 -4.25 13.62
CA GLY A 131 8.68 -4.99 14.90
C GLY A 131 7.38 -5.77 15.13
N MET A 132 6.42 -5.76 14.20
CA MET A 132 5.16 -6.48 14.34
C MET A 132 5.07 -7.68 13.38
N PRO A 133 4.28 -8.72 13.71
CA PRO A 133 3.96 -9.78 12.75
C PRO A 133 3.29 -9.20 11.49
N PRO A 134 3.70 -9.56 10.27
CA PRO A 134 3.16 -8.99 9.03
C PRO A 134 1.62 -9.03 8.91
N ARG A 135 1.00 -10.10 9.44
CA ARG A 135 -0.46 -10.25 9.45
C ARG A 135 -1.19 -9.24 10.37
N ALA A 136 -0.47 -8.63 11.30
CA ALA A 136 -1.01 -7.61 12.21
C ALA A 136 -0.77 -6.18 11.70
N CYS A 137 -0.17 -6.01 10.52
CA CYS A 137 0.21 -4.71 9.94
C CYS A 137 -0.68 -4.29 8.77
N LEU A 138 -1.83 -4.95 8.62
CA LEU A 138 -2.75 -4.69 7.51
C LEU A 138 -3.19 -3.22 7.48
N GLY A 139 -3.44 -2.61 8.63
CA GLY A 139 -3.84 -1.21 8.74
C GLY A 139 -2.84 -0.26 8.09
N TYR A 140 -1.53 -0.50 8.26
CA TYR A 140 -0.51 0.32 7.60
C TYR A 140 -0.55 0.18 6.09
N SER A 141 -0.49 -1.05 5.56
CA SER A 141 -0.44 -1.28 4.10
C SER A 141 -1.71 -0.81 3.40
N LEU A 142 -2.89 -1.09 3.98
CA LEU A 142 -4.18 -0.70 3.43
C LEU A 142 -4.32 0.83 3.36
N THR A 143 -4.00 1.52 4.44
CA THR A 143 -4.09 2.99 4.50
C THR A 143 -3.15 3.63 3.48
N GLN A 144 -1.88 3.18 3.38
CA GLN A 144 -0.95 3.75 2.42
C GLN A 144 -1.39 3.52 0.96
N LEU A 145 -2.00 2.37 0.66
CA LEU A 145 -2.56 2.11 -0.68
C LEU A 145 -3.62 3.13 -1.05
N LEU A 146 -4.52 3.50 -0.12
CA LEU A 146 -5.53 4.52 -0.36
C LEU A 146 -4.94 5.90 -0.62
N PHE A 147 -3.84 6.28 0.07
CA PHE A 147 -3.14 7.55 -0.17
C PHE A 147 -2.37 7.59 -1.49
N ILE A 148 -1.93 6.44 -2.01
CA ILE A 148 -1.15 6.36 -3.25
C ILE A 148 -2.04 6.30 -4.50
N LEU A 149 -3.22 5.71 -4.39
CA LEU A 149 -4.11 5.48 -5.53
C LEU A 149 -4.64 6.80 -6.13
N PRO A 150 -4.86 6.85 -7.45
CA PRO A 150 -5.41 8.03 -8.12
C PRO A 150 -6.93 8.15 -7.91
N ILE A 151 -7.31 8.35 -6.66
CA ILE A 151 -8.68 8.57 -6.19
C ILE A 151 -8.78 9.92 -5.49
N PRO A 152 -9.98 10.49 -5.34
CA PRO A 152 -10.15 11.74 -4.62
C PRO A 152 -9.72 11.62 -3.16
N ILE A 153 -8.90 12.54 -2.67
CA ILE A 153 -8.37 12.50 -1.29
C ILE A 153 -9.49 12.54 -0.24
N PHE A 154 -10.60 13.25 -0.51
CA PHE A 154 -11.73 13.28 0.41
C PHE A 154 -12.37 11.89 0.60
N PHE A 155 -12.37 11.04 -0.45
CA PHE A 155 -12.82 9.66 -0.34
C PHE A 155 -11.91 8.85 0.59
N THR A 156 -10.59 8.96 0.42
CA THR A 156 -9.60 8.32 1.30
C THR A 156 -9.83 8.71 2.76
N LEU A 157 -9.96 9.99 3.04
CA LEU A 157 -10.16 10.51 4.40
C LEU A 157 -11.50 10.07 4.97
N HIS A 158 -12.57 10.09 4.18
CA HIS A 158 -13.90 9.63 4.60
C HIS A 158 -13.90 8.13 4.96
N VAL A 159 -13.30 7.28 4.11
CA VAL A 159 -13.18 5.85 4.39
C VAL A 159 -12.41 5.60 5.69
N MET A 160 -11.30 6.30 5.92
CA MET A 160 -10.52 6.17 7.15
C MET A 160 -11.31 6.63 8.38
N GLU A 161 -12.05 7.72 8.28
CA GLU A 161 -12.91 8.22 9.37
C GLU A 161 -14.01 7.21 9.73
N VAL A 162 -14.68 6.63 8.73
CA VAL A 162 -15.72 5.61 8.93
C VAL A 162 -15.12 4.37 9.61
N PHE A 163 -13.99 3.87 9.14
CA PHE A 163 -13.31 2.74 9.79
C PHE A 163 -12.95 3.03 11.24
N LEU A 164 -12.39 4.19 11.54
CA LEU A 164 -12.04 4.56 12.91
C LEU A 164 -13.28 4.65 13.81
N LYS A 165 -14.36 5.30 13.35
CA LYS A 165 -15.61 5.42 14.10
C LYS A 165 -16.22 4.05 14.42
N GLN A 166 -16.27 3.15 13.45
CA GLN A 166 -16.81 1.80 13.63
C GLN A 166 -15.98 0.99 14.63
N LEU A 167 -14.66 0.97 14.50
CA LEU A 167 -13.77 0.26 15.41
C LEU A 167 -13.82 0.81 16.86
N MET A 168 -14.00 2.12 17.00
CA MET A 168 -14.17 2.74 18.33
C MET A 168 -15.52 2.39 18.94
N ALA A 169 -16.60 2.33 18.14
CA ALA A 169 -17.92 1.93 18.60
C ALA A 169 -17.94 0.46 19.07
N GLU A 170 -17.31 -0.45 18.32
CA GLU A 170 -17.21 -1.86 18.69
C GLU A 170 -16.43 -2.08 20.00
N LYS A 171 -15.42 -1.27 20.29
CA LYS A 171 -14.73 -1.31 21.60
C LYS A 171 -15.65 -0.96 22.78
N ILE A 172 -16.66 -0.13 22.58
CA ILE A 172 -17.62 0.25 23.62
C ILE A 172 -18.57 -0.92 23.94
N PHE A 173 -18.85 -1.80 22.96
CA PHE A 173 -19.71 -2.98 23.16
C PHE A 173 -18.96 -4.21 23.73
N LEU A 174 -17.64 -4.17 23.81
CA LEU A 174 -16.80 -5.27 24.33
C LEU A 174 -16.32 -5.03 25.79
N LEU A 175 -16.70 -3.92 26.40
CA LEU A 175 -16.53 -3.57 27.81
C LEU A 175 -17.82 -3.78 28.59
#